data_04906f76c6c4943d75a2161f5f477ad9
#
_entry.id   04906f76c6c4943d75a2161f5f477ad9
#
_cell.length_a   1.000
_cell.length_b   1.000
_cell.length_c   1.000
_cell.angle_alpha   90.00
_cell.angle_beta   90.00
_cell.angle_gamma   90.00
#
_symmetry.space_group_name_H-M   'P 1'
#
loop_
_entity.id
_entity.type
_entity.pdbx_description
1 polymer ?
#
loop_
_entity_poly.entity_id
_entity_poly.type
_entity_poly.pdbx_seq_one_letter_code
_entity_poly.pdbx_strand_id
1 'polypeptide(L)'
;MPLFIGITGTTVTLVLWQALVAQERRIVSEMGPFASNLADEALLIFGLLLTLVLAFAARVVCKEDIARRRTGRPYAPVIVIVLGSLLSFSLYDLLKTNFEASVRSDFQSAVRNHVEAIHFGMDSYLEALYTIRSGFHASTYVDRDEFTTLVGRDLERFPGIKALQWLPVVEDRDREAMEAAVRREVYGDYFFADLDEKGKLRPAPTRERYFPVYYLEPLEANLPVFGFDLGGSPVEREVLMKAVALDEPVASPEVQLLQYGKGTTGVVVALPVYRPDMPLNTLQERESALKGFAMALFEIGPM
;
A
#
# COMPACT_ATOMS: atom_id res chain seq x y z
N MET A 1 -53.35 36.41 14.28
CA MET A 1 -53.02 35.06 14.81
C MET A 1 -52.66 33.98 13.74
N PRO A 2 -52.70 34.21 12.42
CA PRO A 2 -52.28 33.19 11.43
C PRO A 2 -50.78 33.20 11.13
N LEU A 3 -50.01 34.26 11.47
CA LEU A 3 -48.55 34.32 11.21
C LEU A 3 -47.72 33.47 12.14
N PHE A 4 -48.19 33.14 13.36
CA PHE A 4 -47.49 32.34 14.34
C PHE A 4 -47.53 30.83 14.03
N ILE A 5 -48.57 30.32 13.36
CA ILE A 5 -48.71 28.93 12.98
C ILE A 5 -47.78 28.55 11.79
N GLY A 6 -47.50 29.54 10.92
CA GLY A 6 -46.57 29.34 9.79
C GLY A 6 -45.12 29.19 10.21
N ILE A 7 -44.68 29.96 11.24
CA ILE A 7 -43.26 29.96 11.69
C ILE A 7 -42.94 28.73 12.51
N THR A 8 -43.89 28.23 13.33
CA THR A 8 -43.69 26.99 14.10
C THR A 8 -43.69 25.72 13.21
N GLY A 9 -44.45 25.72 12.13
CA GLY A 9 -44.48 24.63 11.14
C GLY A 9 -43.16 24.51 10.37
N THR A 10 -42.58 25.64 9.97
CA THR A 10 -41.32 25.63 9.22
C THR A 10 -40.09 25.28 10.08
N THR A 11 -40.07 25.68 11.36
CA THR A 11 -39.00 25.32 12.29
C THR A 11 -39.04 23.85 12.67
N VAL A 12 -40.22 23.29 12.90
CA VAL A 12 -40.38 21.85 13.20
C VAL A 12 -40.00 20.97 12.00
N THR A 13 -40.36 21.39 10.78
CA THR A 13 -39.94 20.68 9.56
C THR A 13 -38.41 20.78 9.33
N LEU A 14 -37.77 21.91 9.63
CA LEU A 14 -36.32 22.05 9.50
C LEU A 14 -35.55 21.20 10.52
N VAL A 15 -36.02 21.11 11.75
CA VAL A 15 -35.42 20.28 12.81
C VAL A 15 -35.59 18.80 12.51
N LEU A 16 -36.79 18.38 12.06
CA LEU A 16 -37.02 17.00 11.62
C LEU A 16 -36.18 16.64 10.40
N TRP A 17 -36.00 17.56 9.47
CA TRP A 17 -35.11 17.40 8.32
C TRP A 17 -33.66 17.24 8.74
N GLN A 18 -33.14 18.07 9.64
CA GLN A 18 -31.77 17.93 10.15
C GLN A 18 -31.55 16.64 10.92
N ALA A 19 -32.53 16.18 11.69
CA ALA A 19 -32.47 14.91 12.41
C ALA A 19 -32.48 13.71 11.43
N LEU A 20 -33.27 13.77 10.35
CA LEU A 20 -33.34 12.73 9.31
C LEU A 20 -32.03 12.65 8.53
N VAL A 21 -31.44 13.78 8.14
CA VAL A 21 -30.15 13.85 7.44
C VAL A 21 -29.01 13.36 8.34
N ALA A 22 -29.04 13.66 9.65
CA ALA A 22 -28.05 13.17 10.60
C ALA A 22 -28.15 11.65 10.83
N GLN A 23 -29.36 11.12 10.86
CA GLN A 23 -29.62 9.67 11.00
C GLN A 23 -29.22 8.92 9.72
N GLU A 24 -29.45 9.50 8.55
CA GLU A 24 -29.05 8.98 7.26
C GLU A 24 -27.54 8.84 7.13
N ARG A 25 -26.76 9.87 7.55
CA ARG A 25 -25.28 9.79 7.57
C ARG A 25 -24.76 8.62 8.41
N ARG A 26 -25.45 8.29 9.49
CA ARG A 26 -25.10 7.16 10.36
C ARG A 26 -25.39 5.83 9.71
N ILE A 27 -26.53 5.70 9.02
CA ILE A 27 -26.97 4.48 8.33
C ILE A 27 -26.09 4.20 7.09
N VAL A 28 -25.75 5.24 6.32
CA VAL A 28 -24.91 5.13 5.13
C VAL A 28 -23.47 4.75 5.48
N SER A 29 -22.94 5.20 6.63
CA SER A 29 -21.60 4.79 7.09
C SER A 29 -21.53 3.30 7.49
N GLU A 30 -22.68 2.70 7.85
CA GLU A 30 -22.74 1.30 8.29
C GLU A 30 -23.14 0.31 7.17
N MET A 31 -23.84 0.76 6.11
CA MET A 31 -24.44 -0.14 5.11
C MET A 31 -23.82 -0.11 3.70
N GLY A 32 -22.84 0.74 3.45
CA GLY A 32 -22.16 0.79 2.16
C GLY A 32 -22.95 1.38 0.98
N PRO A 33 -22.40 1.40 -0.24
CA PRO A 33 -22.91 2.18 -1.38
C PRO A 33 -24.29 1.78 -1.92
N PHE A 34 -24.82 0.60 -1.57
CA PHE A 34 -26.17 0.18 -1.97
C PHE A 34 -27.29 0.90 -1.20
N ALA A 35 -27.02 1.34 0.03
CA ALA A 35 -27.98 2.06 0.84
C ALA A 35 -28.13 3.53 0.46
N SER A 36 -27.12 4.13 -0.16
CA SER A 36 -27.14 5.53 -0.59
C SER A 36 -28.23 5.80 -1.63
N ASN A 37 -28.40 4.92 -2.62
CA ASN A 37 -29.39 5.09 -3.66
C ASN A 37 -30.83 5.00 -3.11
N LEU A 38 -31.08 4.13 -2.14
CA LEU A 38 -32.40 3.99 -1.49
C LEU A 38 -32.75 5.22 -0.62
N ALA A 39 -31.76 5.77 0.07
CA ALA A 39 -31.95 6.96 0.90
C ALA A 39 -32.20 8.22 0.05
N ASP A 40 -31.50 8.37 -1.07
CA ASP A 40 -31.69 9.45 -2.02
C ASP A 40 -33.08 9.42 -2.67
N GLU A 41 -33.56 8.25 -3.06
CA GLU A 41 -34.93 8.08 -3.58
C GLU A 41 -35.98 8.36 -2.51
N ALA A 42 -35.76 7.93 -1.28
CA ALA A 42 -36.67 8.18 -0.16
C ALA A 42 -36.80 9.68 0.15
N LEU A 43 -35.71 10.44 0.09
CA LEU A 43 -35.67 11.90 0.24
C LEU A 43 -36.46 12.63 -0.84
N LEU A 44 -36.35 12.20 -2.08
CA LEU A 44 -37.09 12.74 -3.21
C LEU A 44 -38.59 12.47 -3.06
N ILE A 45 -38.96 11.24 -2.71
CA ILE A 45 -40.36 10.84 -2.44
C ILE A 45 -40.93 11.64 -1.27
N PHE A 46 -40.17 11.83 -0.19
CA PHE A 46 -40.60 12.61 0.97
C PHE A 46 -40.82 14.08 0.61
N GLY A 47 -39.93 14.69 -0.15
CA GLY A 47 -40.07 16.07 -0.64
C GLY A 47 -41.33 16.26 -1.50
N LEU A 48 -41.62 15.31 -2.40
CA LEU A 48 -42.82 15.31 -3.23
C LEU A 48 -44.11 15.10 -2.39
N LEU A 49 -44.10 14.19 -1.42
CA LEU A 49 -45.23 14.00 -0.52
C LEU A 49 -45.52 15.23 0.32
N LEU A 50 -44.47 15.87 0.85
CA LEU A 50 -44.59 17.11 1.62
C LEU A 50 -45.19 18.25 0.79
N THR A 51 -44.78 18.39 -0.48
CA THR A 51 -45.39 19.39 -1.38
C THR A 51 -46.83 19.10 -1.70
N LEU A 52 -47.24 17.87 -1.85
CA LEU A 52 -48.63 17.45 -2.03
C LEU A 52 -49.51 17.78 -0.79
N VAL A 53 -48.95 17.51 0.42
CA VAL A 53 -49.66 17.80 1.69
C VAL A 53 -49.82 19.33 1.84
N LEU A 54 -48.79 20.10 1.56
CA LEU A 54 -48.88 21.58 1.61
C LEU A 54 -49.85 22.18 0.56
N ALA A 55 -49.87 21.58 -0.64
CA ALA A 55 -50.82 21.98 -1.68
C ALA A 55 -52.27 21.62 -1.30
N PHE A 56 -52.50 20.47 -0.68
CA PHE A 56 -53.80 20.09 -0.17
C PHE A 56 -54.24 21.00 0.97
N ALA A 57 -53.37 21.34 1.91
CA ALA A 57 -53.65 22.29 2.99
C ALA A 57 -53.97 23.67 2.43
N ALA A 58 -53.20 24.14 1.45
CA ALA A 58 -53.48 25.40 0.77
C ALA A 58 -54.85 25.40 0.06
N ARG A 59 -55.23 24.27 -0.56
CA ARG A 59 -56.55 24.13 -1.20
C ARG A 59 -57.71 24.16 -0.19
N VAL A 60 -57.55 23.53 1.00
CA VAL A 60 -58.54 23.55 2.06
C VAL A 60 -58.75 24.98 2.59
N VAL A 61 -57.62 25.66 2.88
CA VAL A 61 -57.69 27.07 3.35
C VAL A 61 -58.29 27.98 2.28
N CYS A 62 -57.90 27.83 1.03
CA CYS A 62 -58.52 28.62 -0.07
C CYS A 62 -60.00 28.32 -0.27
N LYS A 63 -60.44 27.07 0.02
CA LYS A 63 -61.88 26.72 -0.10
C LYS A 63 -62.71 27.38 0.96
N GLU A 64 -62.21 27.56 2.17
CA GLU A 64 -62.88 28.32 3.24
C GLU A 64 -62.95 29.81 2.93
N ASP A 65 -61.90 30.40 2.32
CA ASP A 65 -61.87 31.82 1.91
C ASP A 65 -62.79 32.06 0.70
N ILE A 66 -62.92 31.10 -0.22
CA ILE A 66 -63.82 31.17 -1.39
C ILE A 66 -65.28 31.19 -0.92
N ALA A 67 -65.58 30.45 0.13
CA ALA A 67 -66.95 30.45 0.74
C ALA A 67 -67.29 31.80 1.38
N ARG A 68 -66.29 32.61 1.76
CA ARG A 68 -66.48 33.97 2.37
C ARG A 68 -66.37 35.14 1.40
N ARG A 69 -65.63 35.00 0.29
CA ARG A 69 -65.43 36.08 -0.70
C ARG A 69 -65.47 35.52 -2.12
N ARG A 70 -66.29 36.12 -2.97
CA ARG A 70 -66.54 35.76 -4.38
C ARG A 70 -65.33 35.91 -5.34
N THR A 71 -64.10 36.07 -4.87
CA THR A 71 -62.87 36.28 -5.68
C THR A 71 -61.77 35.32 -5.23
N GLY A 72 -62.01 34.02 -5.37
CA GLY A 72 -60.94 33.03 -5.17
C GLY A 72 -60.08 32.90 -6.42
N ARG A 73 -58.75 33.01 -6.26
CA ARG A 73 -57.75 32.74 -7.33
C ARG A 73 -57.50 31.22 -7.39
N PRO A 74 -58.01 30.49 -8.41
CA PRO A 74 -57.93 29.04 -8.48
C PRO A 74 -56.51 28.52 -8.72
N TYR A 75 -55.53 29.40 -9.02
CA TYR A 75 -54.17 29.02 -9.42
C TYR A 75 -53.17 28.89 -8.24
N ALA A 76 -53.54 29.34 -7.04
CA ALA A 76 -52.65 29.32 -5.89
C ALA A 76 -52.14 27.90 -5.53
N PRO A 77 -52.99 26.84 -5.49
CA PRO A 77 -52.50 25.50 -5.25
C PRO A 77 -51.55 24.98 -6.32
N VAL A 78 -51.80 25.33 -7.59
CA VAL A 78 -50.96 24.87 -8.71
C VAL A 78 -49.56 25.50 -8.63
N ILE A 79 -49.50 26.82 -8.29
CA ILE A 79 -48.21 27.52 -8.10
C ILE A 79 -47.41 26.87 -6.96
N VAL A 80 -48.05 26.54 -5.85
CA VAL A 80 -47.38 25.87 -4.70
C VAL A 80 -46.82 24.52 -5.11
N ILE A 81 -47.57 23.71 -5.87
CA ILE A 81 -47.09 22.42 -6.37
C ILE A 81 -45.92 22.59 -7.26
N VAL A 82 -45.95 23.47 -8.25
CA VAL A 82 -44.89 23.71 -9.21
C VAL A 82 -43.62 24.20 -8.52
N LEU A 83 -43.73 25.23 -7.69
CA LEU A 83 -42.59 25.78 -6.97
C LEU A 83 -41.98 24.77 -5.98
N GLY A 84 -42.83 24.07 -5.24
CA GLY A 84 -42.38 23.04 -4.31
C GLY A 84 -41.65 21.85 -5.00
N SER A 85 -42.19 21.40 -6.15
CA SER A 85 -41.55 20.35 -6.93
C SER A 85 -40.21 20.81 -7.53
N LEU A 86 -40.13 22.01 -8.06
CA LEU A 86 -38.89 22.60 -8.57
C LEU A 86 -37.82 22.72 -7.46
N LEU A 87 -38.24 23.22 -6.30
CA LEU A 87 -37.36 23.34 -5.14
C LEU A 87 -36.83 22.00 -4.65
N SER A 88 -37.75 20.98 -4.55
CA SER A 88 -37.37 19.65 -4.14
C SER A 88 -36.40 19.00 -5.12
N PHE A 89 -36.65 19.16 -6.43
CA PHE A 89 -35.76 18.62 -7.45
C PHE A 89 -34.38 19.30 -7.44
N SER A 90 -34.39 20.65 -7.33
CA SER A 90 -33.12 21.40 -7.25
C SER A 90 -32.31 21.07 -6.00
N LEU A 91 -32.97 20.86 -4.86
CA LEU A 91 -32.31 20.48 -3.63
C LEU A 91 -31.75 19.05 -3.70
N TYR A 92 -32.51 18.13 -4.30
CA TYR A 92 -32.07 16.75 -4.55
C TYR A 92 -30.82 16.73 -5.43
N ASP A 93 -30.83 17.43 -6.55
CA ASP A 93 -29.69 17.49 -7.48
C ASP A 93 -28.45 18.08 -6.81
N LEU A 94 -28.62 19.14 -6.02
CA LEU A 94 -27.53 19.78 -5.26
C LEU A 94 -26.97 18.82 -4.19
N LEU A 95 -27.81 18.09 -3.46
CA LEU A 95 -27.36 17.15 -2.44
C LEU A 95 -26.67 15.95 -3.06
N LYS A 96 -27.22 15.40 -4.15
CA LYS A 96 -26.65 14.28 -4.87
C LYS A 96 -25.25 14.60 -5.42
N THR A 97 -25.10 15.73 -6.09
CA THR A 97 -23.80 16.13 -6.65
C THR A 97 -22.75 16.37 -5.57
N ASN A 98 -23.11 17.00 -4.45
CA ASN A 98 -22.21 17.21 -3.32
C ASN A 98 -21.83 15.89 -2.64
N PHE A 99 -22.78 14.96 -2.50
CA PHE A 99 -22.53 13.66 -1.89
C PHE A 99 -21.59 12.81 -2.75
N GLU A 100 -21.85 12.70 -4.07
CA GLU A 100 -20.99 11.99 -5.00
C GLU A 100 -19.57 12.58 -5.04
N ALA A 101 -19.45 13.90 -5.00
CA ALA A 101 -18.16 14.59 -4.94
C ALA A 101 -17.40 14.28 -3.63
N SER A 102 -18.12 14.26 -2.49
CA SER A 102 -17.54 13.95 -1.18
C SER A 102 -17.05 12.51 -1.13
N VAL A 103 -17.88 11.53 -1.50
CA VAL A 103 -17.52 10.10 -1.52
C VAL A 103 -16.32 9.86 -2.43
N ARG A 104 -16.30 10.49 -3.60
CA ARG A 104 -15.17 10.35 -4.54
C ARG A 104 -13.89 10.97 -3.97
N SER A 105 -13.98 12.12 -3.32
CA SER A 105 -12.85 12.78 -2.66
C SER A 105 -12.31 11.95 -1.50
N ASP A 106 -13.19 11.43 -0.65
CA ASP A 106 -12.82 10.60 0.50
C ASP A 106 -12.15 9.29 0.06
N PHE A 107 -12.70 8.64 -0.97
CA PHE A 107 -12.10 7.44 -1.57
C PHE A 107 -10.72 7.74 -2.17
N GLN A 108 -10.60 8.82 -2.96
CA GLN A 108 -9.31 9.21 -3.55
C GLN A 108 -8.28 9.55 -2.48
N SER A 109 -8.71 10.20 -1.39
CA SER A 109 -7.82 10.52 -0.27
C SER A 109 -7.39 9.26 0.49
N ALA A 110 -8.31 8.32 0.74
CA ALA A 110 -8.00 7.04 1.37
C ALA A 110 -7.01 6.23 0.51
N VAL A 111 -7.26 6.12 -0.80
CA VAL A 111 -6.33 5.44 -1.72
C VAL A 111 -4.96 6.12 -1.73
N ARG A 112 -4.91 7.44 -1.83
CA ARG A 112 -3.65 8.19 -1.81
C ARG A 112 -2.88 7.96 -0.53
N ASN A 113 -3.53 8.07 0.62
CA ASN A 113 -2.91 7.84 1.92
C ASN A 113 -2.36 6.42 2.06
N HIS A 114 -3.07 5.41 1.54
CA HIS A 114 -2.59 4.02 1.54
C HIS A 114 -1.38 3.83 0.61
N VAL A 115 -1.42 4.43 -0.59
CA VAL A 115 -0.30 4.38 -1.53
C VAL A 115 0.92 5.09 -0.95
N GLU A 116 0.76 6.28 -0.38
CA GLU A 116 1.85 7.02 0.28
C GLU A 116 2.43 6.24 1.48
N ALA A 117 1.58 5.59 2.29
CA ALA A 117 2.04 4.75 3.40
C ALA A 117 2.84 3.53 2.91
N ILE A 118 2.43 2.90 1.81
CA ILE A 118 3.18 1.81 1.18
C ILE A 118 4.52 2.31 0.65
N HIS A 119 4.54 3.42 -0.09
CA HIS A 119 5.79 4.01 -0.59
C HIS A 119 6.74 4.38 0.55
N PHE A 120 6.24 5.06 1.57
CA PHE A 120 7.05 5.41 2.73
C PHE A 120 7.59 4.18 3.46
N GLY A 121 6.77 3.13 3.60
CA GLY A 121 7.20 1.85 4.16
C GLY A 121 8.31 1.22 3.32
N MET A 122 8.16 1.15 2.00
CA MET A 122 9.16 0.59 1.09
C MET A 122 10.47 1.38 1.13
N ASP A 123 10.41 2.71 1.06
CA ASP A 123 11.60 3.58 1.12
C ASP A 123 12.37 3.36 2.42
N SER A 124 11.64 3.24 3.56
CA SER A 124 12.26 2.97 4.85
C SER A 124 12.96 1.60 4.90
N TYR A 125 12.41 0.59 4.25
CA TYR A 125 13.04 -0.73 4.16
C TYR A 125 14.28 -0.71 3.24
N LEU A 126 14.29 0.12 2.20
CA LEU A 126 15.44 0.29 1.32
C LEU A 126 16.61 1.01 2.04
N GLU A 127 16.34 1.83 3.06
CA GLU A 127 17.39 2.45 3.88
C GLU A 127 18.34 1.41 4.48
N ALA A 128 17.85 0.24 4.89
CA ALA A 128 18.69 -0.84 5.40
C ALA A 128 19.72 -1.32 4.37
N LEU A 129 19.33 -1.42 3.08
CA LEU A 129 20.25 -1.76 1.99
C LEU A 129 21.28 -0.66 1.74
N TYR A 130 20.87 0.60 1.78
CA TYR A 130 21.79 1.74 1.65
C TYR A 130 22.74 1.85 2.83
N THR A 131 22.33 1.44 4.04
CA THR A 131 23.22 1.34 5.20
C THR A 131 24.33 0.33 4.94
N ILE A 132 24.01 -0.87 4.43
CA ILE A 132 24.99 -1.88 4.05
C ILE A 132 25.90 -1.34 2.96
N ARG A 133 25.33 -0.78 1.87
CA ARG A 133 26.11 -0.16 0.77
C ARG A 133 27.11 0.86 1.29
N SER A 134 26.66 1.74 2.18
CA SER A 134 27.50 2.80 2.76
C SER A 134 28.62 2.23 3.62
N GLY A 135 28.33 1.22 4.46
CA GLY A 135 29.32 0.54 5.28
C GLY A 135 30.42 -0.10 4.44
N PHE A 136 30.05 -0.85 3.41
CA PHE A 136 31.00 -1.49 2.49
C PHE A 136 31.71 -0.53 1.55
N HIS A 137 31.16 0.66 1.30
CA HIS A 137 31.83 1.71 0.54
C HIS A 137 32.85 2.46 1.38
N ALA A 138 32.53 2.73 2.65
CA ALA A 138 33.39 3.47 3.57
C ALA A 138 34.56 2.63 4.11
N SER A 139 34.44 1.29 4.13
CA SER A 139 35.45 0.38 4.65
C SER A 139 36.08 -0.48 3.56
N THR A 140 37.40 -0.66 3.63
CA THR A 140 38.11 -1.60 2.76
C THR A 140 37.70 -3.04 3.04
N TYR A 141 37.47 -3.36 4.32
CA TYR A 141 37.05 -4.67 4.80
C TYR A 141 36.01 -4.48 5.91
N VAL A 142 34.93 -5.21 5.85
CA VAL A 142 33.92 -5.29 6.90
C VAL A 142 33.94 -6.75 7.36
N ASP A 143 34.19 -6.98 8.63
CA ASP A 143 34.14 -8.31 9.22
C ASP A 143 32.70 -8.70 9.63
N ARG A 144 32.51 -9.92 10.12
CA ARG A 144 31.20 -10.44 10.48
C ARG A 144 30.57 -9.69 11.67
N ASP A 145 31.34 -9.38 12.68
CA ASP A 145 30.87 -8.68 13.87
C ASP A 145 30.50 -7.22 13.54
N GLU A 146 31.30 -6.60 12.68
CA GLU A 146 31.00 -5.26 12.12
C GLU A 146 29.71 -5.29 11.29
N PHE A 147 29.52 -6.34 10.45
CA PHE A 147 28.28 -6.50 9.68
C PHE A 147 27.08 -6.69 10.59
N THR A 148 27.15 -7.57 11.59
CA THR A 148 26.10 -7.80 12.59
C THR A 148 25.72 -6.49 13.30
N THR A 149 26.73 -5.72 13.71
CA THR A 149 26.52 -4.40 14.35
C THR A 149 25.86 -3.40 13.39
N LEU A 150 26.29 -3.40 12.14
CA LEU A 150 25.79 -2.49 11.08
C LEU A 150 24.30 -2.70 10.82
N VAL A 151 23.85 -3.97 10.74
CA VAL A 151 22.47 -4.30 10.35
C VAL A 151 21.53 -4.56 11.52
N GLY A 152 22.06 -4.75 12.73
CA GLY A 152 21.27 -5.13 13.91
C GLY A 152 20.16 -4.15 14.24
N ARG A 153 20.44 -2.85 14.18
CA ARG A 153 19.46 -1.79 14.43
C ARG A 153 18.33 -1.78 13.38
N ASP A 154 18.66 -2.04 12.12
CA ASP A 154 17.66 -2.04 11.05
C ASP A 154 16.75 -3.26 11.13
N LEU A 155 17.27 -4.42 11.53
CA LEU A 155 16.47 -5.61 11.81
C LEU A 155 15.49 -5.44 12.98
N GLU A 156 15.92 -4.74 14.05
CA GLU A 156 15.02 -4.39 15.16
C GLU A 156 13.95 -3.36 14.76
N ARG A 157 14.32 -2.38 13.94
CA ARG A 157 13.44 -1.29 13.50
C ARG A 157 12.42 -1.73 12.48
N PHE A 158 12.78 -2.67 11.61
CA PHE A 158 11.98 -3.10 10.47
C PHE A 158 11.61 -4.60 10.54
N PRO A 159 10.58 -4.96 11.31
CA PRO A 159 10.21 -6.38 11.52
C PRO A 159 9.75 -7.12 10.27
N GLY A 160 9.45 -6.39 9.18
CA GLY A 160 9.18 -6.98 7.86
C GLY A 160 10.41 -7.53 7.15
N ILE A 161 11.61 -7.11 7.56
CA ILE A 161 12.87 -7.67 7.05
C ILE A 161 13.15 -8.97 7.78
N LYS A 162 13.22 -10.07 7.05
CA LYS A 162 13.51 -11.40 7.61
C LYS A 162 15.00 -11.74 7.62
N ALA A 163 15.74 -11.15 6.73
CA ALA A 163 17.19 -11.24 6.70
C ALA A 163 17.82 -10.05 5.96
N LEU A 164 18.98 -9.63 6.44
CA LEU A 164 19.92 -8.76 5.73
C LEU A 164 21.18 -9.54 5.41
N GLN A 165 21.67 -9.39 4.19
CA GLN A 165 22.70 -10.24 3.64
C GLN A 165 23.76 -9.42 2.89
N TRP A 166 24.98 -9.94 2.89
CA TRP A 166 26.05 -9.50 2.02
C TRP A 166 26.50 -10.63 1.12
N LEU A 167 26.52 -10.37 -0.18
CA LEU A 167 26.95 -11.29 -1.23
C LEU A 167 28.16 -10.70 -1.93
N PRO A 168 29.38 -11.11 -1.63
CA PRO A 168 30.57 -10.65 -2.36
C PRO A 168 30.61 -11.22 -3.77
N VAL A 169 31.25 -10.51 -4.68
CA VAL A 169 31.73 -11.10 -5.95
C VAL A 169 32.94 -11.93 -5.66
N VAL A 170 32.89 -13.24 -5.94
CA VAL A 170 34.00 -14.18 -5.73
C VAL A 170 34.39 -14.81 -7.05
N GLU A 171 35.64 -14.68 -7.43
CA GLU A 171 36.19 -15.41 -8.58
C GLU A 171 36.56 -16.85 -8.17
N ASP A 172 36.56 -17.77 -9.12
CA ASP A 172 36.81 -19.21 -8.84
C ASP A 172 38.15 -19.45 -8.10
N ARG A 173 39.17 -18.68 -8.45
CA ARG A 173 40.48 -18.75 -7.81
C ARG A 173 40.46 -18.40 -6.31
N ASP A 174 39.51 -17.59 -5.86
CA ASP A 174 39.41 -17.11 -4.48
C ASP A 174 38.42 -17.92 -3.64
N ARG A 175 37.64 -18.82 -4.28
CA ARG A 175 36.58 -19.63 -3.67
C ARG A 175 37.07 -20.44 -2.48
N GLU A 176 38.12 -21.27 -2.68
CA GLU A 176 38.60 -22.18 -1.65
C GLU A 176 39.10 -21.44 -0.40
N ALA A 177 39.78 -20.29 -0.62
CA ALA A 177 40.27 -19.46 0.48
C ALA A 177 39.11 -18.85 1.28
N MET A 178 38.05 -18.38 0.61
CA MET A 178 36.87 -17.82 1.27
C MET A 178 36.06 -18.88 2.00
N GLU A 179 35.81 -20.03 1.39
CA GLU A 179 35.15 -21.15 2.07
C GLU A 179 35.93 -21.60 3.31
N ALA A 180 37.27 -21.70 3.20
CA ALA A 180 38.12 -22.07 4.32
C ALA A 180 38.14 -21.03 5.45
N ALA A 181 37.99 -19.73 5.14
CA ALA A 181 37.87 -18.68 6.16
C ALA A 181 36.58 -18.86 6.97
N VAL A 182 35.42 -19.01 6.31
CA VAL A 182 34.15 -19.21 7.00
C VAL A 182 34.12 -20.50 7.80
N ARG A 183 34.67 -21.58 7.27
CA ARG A 183 34.77 -22.87 8.00
C ARG A 183 35.54 -22.75 9.31
N ARG A 184 36.53 -21.89 9.38
CA ARG A 184 37.32 -21.65 10.61
C ARG A 184 36.63 -20.76 11.60
N GLU A 185 35.83 -19.79 11.12
CA GLU A 185 35.23 -18.74 11.96
C GLU A 185 33.85 -19.13 12.50
N VAL A 186 33.02 -19.81 11.68
CA VAL A 186 31.58 -19.95 11.96
C VAL A 186 31.11 -21.41 11.87
N TYR A 187 31.25 -22.06 10.70
CA TYR A 187 30.65 -23.38 10.42
C TYR A 187 31.63 -24.27 9.63
N GLY A 188 32.00 -25.39 10.22
CA GLY A 188 32.94 -26.36 9.63
C GLY A 188 32.52 -26.94 8.27
N ASP A 189 31.22 -26.92 7.96
CA ASP A 189 30.64 -27.50 6.74
C ASP A 189 30.26 -26.44 5.70
N TYR A 190 30.76 -25.22 5.79
CA TYR A 190 30.44 -24.13 4.83
C TYR A 190 31.07 -24.42 3.46
N PHE A 191 30.28 -24.26 2.41
CA PHE A 191 30.70 -24.28 1.00
C PHE A 191 29.76 -23.40 0.17
N PHE A 192 30.20 -22.95 -0.98
CA PHE A 192 29.34 -22.29 -1.95
C PHE A 192 28.41 -23.34 -2.56
N ALA A 193 27.11 -23.09 -2.50
CA ALA A 193 26.08 -24.08 -2.72
C ALA A 193 25.11 -23.69 -3.84
N ASP A 194 24.70 -24.68 -4.63
CA ASP A 194 23.53 -24.64 -5.47
C ASP A 194 22.40 -25.47 -4.87
N LEU A 195 21.18 -25.28 -5.37
CA LEU A 195 20.07 -26.18 -5.10
C LEU A 195 20.09 -27.36 -6.08
N ASP A 196 19.88 -28.55 -5.55
CA ASP A 196 19.58 -29.72 -6.39
C ASP A 196 18.10 -29.71 -6.82
N GLU A 197 17.69 -30.67 -7.65
CA GLU A 197 16.30 -30.82 -8.12
C GLU A 197 15.28 -31.03 -6.99
N LYS A 198 15.74 -31.37 -5.79
CA LYS A 198 14.92 -31.56 -4.59
C LYS A 198 14.94 -30.35 -3.65
N GLY A 199 15.62 -29.28 -4.03
CA GLY A 199 15.76 -28.05 -3.23
C GLY A 199 16.74 -28.19 -2.07
N LYS A 200 17.71 -29.16 -2.13
CA LYS A 200 18.77 -29.28 -1.12
C LYS A 200 20.04 -28.60 -1.62
N LEU A 201 20.77 -28.02 -0.68
CA LEU A 201 22.09 -27.48 -0.97
C LEU A 201 23.07 -28.57 -1.35
N ARG A 202 23.79 -28.35 -2.43
CA ARG A 202 24.93 -29.16 -2.89
C ARG A 202 26.09 -28.24 -3.25
N PRO A 203 27.33 -28.67 -3.25
CA PRO A 203 28.44 -27.86 -3.69
C PRO A 203 28.20 -27.31 -5.09
N ALA A 204 28.35 -25.99 -5.24
CA ALA A 204 28.18 -25.31 -6.53
C ALA A 204 29.24 -25.82 -7.53
N PRO A 205 28.89 -26.04 -8.80
CA PRO A 205 29.85 -26.38 -9.82
C PRO A 205 30.80 -25.21 -10.09
N THR A 206 31.94 -25.50 -10.74
CA THR A 206 32.89 -24.46 -11.11
C THR A 206 32.28 -23.42 -12.04
N ARG A 207 32.46 -22.16 -11.70
CA ARG A 207 31.99 -20.96 -12.44
C ARG A 207 33.07 -19.90 -12.42
N GLU A 208 33.02 -19.00 -13.38
CA GLU A 208 33.91 -17.84 -13.40
C GLU A 208 33.72 -16.94 -12.18
N ARG A 209 32.45 -16.72 -11.77
CA ARG A 209 32.07 -15.88 -10.64
C ARG A 209 30.92 -16.49 -9.84
N TYR A 210 30.96 -16.26 -8.53
CA TYR A 210 29.96 -16.64 -7.56
C TYR A 210 29.43 -15.41 -6.81
N PHE A 211 28.19 -15.51 -6.32
CA PHE A 211 27.56 -14.51 -5.45
C PHE A 211 26.99 -15.23 -4.22
N PRO A 212 27.84 -15.78 -3.35
CA PRO A 212 27.40 -16.57 -2.22
C PRO A 212 26.82 -15.68 -1.12
N VAL A 213 25.85 -16.19 -0.38
CA VAL A 213 25.43 -15.60 0.88
C VAL A 213 26.57 -15.78 1.89
N TYR A 214 27.34 -14.70 2.09
CA TYR A 214 28.57 -14.71 2.88
C TYR A 214 28.38 -14.16 4.30
N TYR A 215 27.69 -13.03 4.44
CA TYR A 215 27.16 -12.55 5.71
C TYR A 215 25.64 -12.58 5.67
N LEU A 216 25.04 -12.91 6.81
CA LEU A 216 23.60 -13.17 6.91
C LEU A 216 23.16 -12.94 8.35
N GLU A 217 22.20 -12.02 8.54
CA GLU A 217 21.61 -11.73 9.84
C GLU A 217 20.07 -11.72 9.77
N PRO A 218 19.39 -12.33 10.71
CA PRO A 218 19.91 -13.21 11.77
C PRO A 218 20.35 -14.58 11.22
N LEU A 219 21.59 -15.00 11.55
CA LEU A 219 22.18 -16.19 10.97
C LEU A 219 21.41 -17.48 11.32
N GLU A 220 21.09 -17.68 12.58
CA GLU A 220 20.49 -18.94 13.09
C GLU A 220 19.16 -19.26 12.39
N ALA A 221 18.31 -18.26 12.18
CA ALA A 221 17.00 -18.41 11.53
C ALA A 221 17.13 -18.70 10.01
N ASN A 222 18.27 -18.35 9.41
CA ASN A 222 18.47 -18.38 7.97
C ASN A 222 19.61 -19.35 7.53
N LEU A 223 20.11 -20.17 8.43
CA LEU A 223 21.16 -21.18 8.15
C LEU A 223 20.95 -22.01 6.88
N PRO A 224 19.71 -22.45 6.54
CA PRO A 224 19.49 -23.25 5.33
C PRO A 224 19.87 -22.58 4.00
N VAL A 225 20.09 -21.27 3.97
CA VAL A 225 20.52 -20.55 2.77
C VAL A 225 21.93 -19.97 2.90
N PHE A 226 22.62 -20.25 3.99
CA PHE A 226 23.99 -19.80 4.21
C PHE A 226 24.96 -20.49 3.26
N GLY A 227 25.67 -19.71 2.44
CA GLY A 227 26.52 -20.22 1.37
C GLY A 227 25.82 -20.43 0.03
N PHE A 228 24.50 -20.25 -0.06
CA PHE A 228 23.79 -20.37 -1.35
C PHE A 228 24.33 -19.35 -2.35
N ASP A 229 24.73 -19.83 -3.55
CA ASP A 229 25.23 -19.00 -4.64
C ASP A 229 24.06 -18.56 -5.54
N LEU A 230 23.65 -17.30 -5.40
CA LEU A 230 22.58 -16.72 -6.21
C LEU A 230 22.96 -16.63 -7.71
N GLY A 231 24.24 -16.66 -8.03
CA GLY A 231 24.73 -16.71 -9.41
C GLY A 231 24.41 -18.02 -10.13
N GLY A 232 24.14 -19.07 -9.37
CA GLY A 232 23.77 -20.38 -9.88
C GLY A 232 22.32 -20.51 -10.31
N SER A 233 21.45 -19.70 -9.77
CA SER A 233 20.03 -19.67 -10.10
C SER A 233 19.74 -18.64 -11.20
N PRO A 234 19.08 -19.02 -12.30
CA PRO A 234 18.80 -18.09 -13.41
C PRO A 234 17.95 -16.89 -12.99
N VAL A 235 16.98 -17.09 -12.10
CA VAL A 235 16.04 -16.05 -11.65
C VAL A 235 16.75 -15.02 -10.78
N GLU A 236 17.48 -15.49 -9.75
CA GLU A 236 18.20 -14.60 -8.84
C GLU A 236 19.35 -13.88 -9.57
N ARG A 237 20.06 -14.60 -10.45
CA ARG A 237 21.11 -13.98 -11.28
C ARG A 237 20.58 -12.85 -12.16
N GLU A 238 19.38 -13.02 -12.76
CA GLU A 238 18.74 -11.95 -13.55
C GLU A 238 18.48 -10.71 -12.69
N VAL A 239 17.98 -10.90 -11.46
CA VAL A 239 17.74 -9.81 -10.50
C VAL A 239 19.04 -9.07 -10.18
N LEU A 240 20.12 -9.82 -9.86
CA LEU A 240 21.43 -9.22 -9.57
C LEU A 240 21.97 -8.42 -10.76
N MET A 241 21.93 -8.97 -11.96
CA MET A 241 22.43 -8.27 -13.16
C MET A 241 21.56 -7.07 -13.51
N LYS A 242 20.26 -7.15 -13.32
CA LYS A 242 19.35 -6.01 -13.51
C LYS A 242 19.64 -4.88 -12.52
N ALA A 243 19.93 -5.21 -11.26
CA ALA A 243 20.34 -4.22 -10.26
C ALA A 243 21.64 -3.50 -10.68
N VAL A 244 22.63 -4.23 -11.19
CA VAL A 244 23.87 -3.63 -11.75
C VAL A 244 23.55 -2.74 -12.96
N ALA A 245 22.68 -3.18 -13.86
CA ALA A 245 22.33 -2.42 -15.06
C ALA A 245 21.62 -1.09 -14.74
N LEU A 246 20.82 -1.05 -13.70
CA LEU A 246 20.06 0.13 -13.27
C LEU A 246 20.81 0.98 -12.24
N ASP A 247 21.78 0.41 -11.51
CA ASP A 247 22.40 0.98 -10.29
C ASP A 247 21.35 1.35 -9.22
N GLU A 248 20.30 0.52 -9.11
CA GLU A 248 19.16 0.72 -8.21
C GLU A 248 18.81 -0.58 -7.49
N PRO A 249 18.06 -0.52 -6.37
CA PRO A 249 17.50 -1.70 -5.74
C PRO A 249 16.51 -2.40 -6.70
N VAL A 250 16.66 -3.72 -6.86
CA VAL A 250 15.76 -4.52 -7.70
C VAL A 250 15.18 -5.66 -6.88
N ALA A 251 13.85 -5.76 -6.91
CA ALA A 251 13.12 -6.84 -6.27
C ALA A 251 13.01 -8.06 -7.21
N SER A 252 13.14 -9.25 -6.63
CA SER A 252 12.86 -10.51 -7.34
C SER A 252 11.35 -10.69 -7.57
N PRO A 253 10.95 -11.56 -8.49
CA PRO A 253 9.66 -12.22 -8.39
C PRO A 253 9.51 -12.93 -7.04
N GLU A 254 8.30 -13.37 -6.72
CA GLU A 254 8.05 -14.20 -5.55
C GLU A 254 8.92 -15.47 -5.59
N VAL A 255 9.68 -15.71 -4.53
CA VAL A 255 10.56 -16.87 -4.39
C VAL A 255 10.15 -17.69 -3.17
N GLN A 256 10.37 -19.00 -3.24
CA GLN A 256 10.13 -19.88 -2.10
C GLN A 256 11.27 -19.71 -1.08
N LEU A 257 10.90 -19.43 0.17
CA LEU A 257 11.85 -19.26 1.27
C LEU A 257 12.21 -20.62 1.88
N LEU A 258 13.37 -21.16 1.50
CA LEU A 258 13.82 -22.49 1.90
C LEU A 258 13.96 -22.65 3.42
N GLN A 259 14.36 -21.58 4.12
CA GLN A 259 14.57 -21.54 5.55
C GLN A 259 13.29 -21.62 6.38
N TYR A 260 12.15 -21.25 5.81
CA TYR A 260 10.86 -21.21 6.51
C TYR A 260 9.90 -22.35 6.15
N GLY A 261 10.37 -23.33 5.37
CA GLY A 261 9.60 -24.52 5.00
C GLY A 261 8.74 -24.36 3.75
N LYS A 262 8.02 -25.45 3.41
CA LYS A 262 7.20 -25.47 2.20
C LYS A 262 5.99 -24.54 2.34
N GLY A 263 5.81 -23.68 1.33
CA GLY A 263 4.66 -22.78 1.22
C GLY A 263 4.89 -21.38 1.78
N THR A 264 6.03 -21.10 2.38
CA THR A 264 6.41 -19.72 2.74
C THR A 264 7.12 -19.09 1.57
N THR A 265 6.60 -17.98 1.12
CA THR A 265 7.13 -17.23 -0.02
C THR A 265 7.61 -15.84 0.41
N GLY A 266 8.47 -15.26 -0.38
CA GLY A 266 9.01 -13.93 -0.11
C GLY A 266 9.55 -13.26 -1.36
N VAL A 267 10.07 -12.07 -1.15
CA VAL A 267 10.76 -11.27 -2.16
C VAL A 267 12.14 -10.95 -1.62
N VAL A 268 13.15 -11.10 -2.45
CA VAL A 268 14.49 -10.58 -2.18
C VAL A 268 14.69 -9.28 -2.94
N VAL A 269 15.31 -8.30 -2.28
CA VAL A 269 15.69 -7.03 -2.91
C VAL A 269 17.20 -6.94 -2.88
N ALA A 270 17.82 -6.79 -4.05
CA ALA A 270 19.26 -6.68 -4.21
C ALA A 270 19.67 -5.26 -4.62
N LEU A 271 20.69 -4.71 -3.95
CA LEU A 271 21.32 -3.43 -4.26
C LEU A 271 22.80 -3.65 -4.56
N PRO A 272 23.32 -3.22 -5.72
CA PRO A 272 24.74 -3.39 -6.04
C PRO A 272 25.61 -2.46 -5.18
N VAL A 273 26.75 -2.96 -4.79
CA VAL A 273 27.79 -2.24 -4.06
C VAL A 273 29.06 -2.27 -4.88
N TYR A 274 29.63 -1.09 -5.14
CA TYR A 274 30.80 -0.96 -5.98
C TYR A 274 32.05 -0.63 -5.17
N ARG A 275 33.22 -0.93 -5.75
CA ARG A 275 34.50 -0.49 -5.21
C ARG A 275 34.58 1.04 -5.29
N PRO A 276 35.11 1.71 -4.25
CA PRO A 276 35.28 3.14 -4.28
C PRO A 276 36.22 3.56 -5.42
N ASP A 277 36.10 4.78 -5.88
CA ASP A 277 36.97 5.44 -6.87
C ASP A 277 37.00 4.80 -8.28
N MET A 278 36.04 3.92 -8.60
CA MET A 278 35.88 3.36 -9.94
C MET A 278 34.76 4.07 -10.71
N PRO A 279 34.91 4.23 -12.05
CA PRO A 279 33.85 4.82 -12.87
C PRO A 279 32.62 3.90 -12.95
N LEU A 280 31.40 4.49 -12.99
CA LEU A 280 30.12 3.80 -13.00
C LEU A 280 29.19 4.27 -14.12
N ASN A 281 29.73 4.97 -15.14
CA ASN A 281 28.91 5.61 -16.17
C ASN A 281 28.30 4.62 -17.18
N THR A 282 28.98 3.50 -17.40
CA THR A 282 28.57 2.47 -18.34
C THR A 282 28.30 1.14 -17.60
N LEU A 283 27.51 0.26 -18.21
CA LEU A 283 27.27 -1.07 -17.66
C LEU A 283 28.58 -1.85 -17.45
N GLN A 284 29.50 -1.77 -18.41
CA GLN A 284 30.79 -2.46 -18.33
C GLN A 284 31.66 -1.93 -17.18
N GLU A 285 31.63 -0.63 -16.93
CA GLU A 285 32.32 -0.01 -15.79
C GLU A 285 31.70 -0.49 -14.47
N ARG A 286 30.37 -0.52 -14.36
CA ARG A 286 29.66 -1.02 -13.18
C ARG A 286 29.95 -2.49 -12.91
N GLU A 287 29.91 -3.35 -13.93
CA GLU A 287 30.29 -4.76 -13.81
C GLU A 287 31.73 -4.96 -13.34
N SER A 288 32.65 -4.13 -13.83
CA SER A 288 34.06 -4.16 -13.44
C SER A 288 34.31 -3.62 -12.04
N ALA A 289 33.50 -2.63 -11.60
CA ALA A 289 33.58 -2.01 -10.29
C ALA A 289 32.86 -2.82 -9.21
N LEU A 290 32.03 -3.80 -9.56
CA LEU A 290 31.17 -4.53 -8.63
C LEU A 290 32.00 -5.19 -7.52
N LYS A 291 31.67 -4.87 -6.26
CA LYS A 291 32.23 -5.46 -5.04
C LYS A 291 31.37 -6.60 -4.53
N GLY A 292 30.04 -6.43 -4.66
CA GLY A 292 29.03 -7.38 -4.19
C GLY A 292 27.65 -6.77 -4.16
N PHE A 293 26.75 -7.42 -3.42
CA PHE A 293 25.38 -6.97 -3.26
C PHE A 293 24.99 -6.90 -1.79
N ALA A 294 24.34 -5.81 -1.40
CA ALA A 294 23.50 -5.77 -0.21
C ALA A 294 22.14 -6.36 -0.57
N MET A 295 21.62 -7.26 0.25
CA MET A 295 20.34 -7.91 -0.02
C MET A 295 19.45 -7.97 1.22
N ALA A 296 18.17 -7.71 1.02
CA ALA A 296 17.13 -7.86 2.04
C ALA A 296 16.12 -8.91 1.62
N LEU A 297 15.68 -9.73 2.57
CA LEU A 297 14.64 -10.72 2.41
C LEU A 297 13.38 -10.28 3.12
N PHE A 298 12.25 -10.29 2.41
CA PHE A 298 10.92 -9.99 2.92
C PHE A 298 10.02 -11.21 2.79
N GLU A 299 9.30 -11.54 3.86
CA GLU A 299 8.25 -12.57 3.79
C GLU A 299 6.96 -11.95 3.26
N ILE A 300 6.36 -12.61 2.26
CA ILE A 300 5.01 -12.29 1.83
C ILE A 300 4.09 -13.22 2.61
N GLY A 301 3.30 -12.65 3.53
CA GLY A 301 2.32 -13.42 4.27
C GLY A 301 1.29 -14.07 3.33
N PRO A 302 0.62 -15.14 3.74
CA PRO A 302 -0.47 -15.71 2.95
C PRO A 302 -1.54 -14.63 2.74
N MET A 303 -1.85 -14.37 1.46
CA MET A 303 -2.96 -13.51 1.06
C MET A 303 -4.30 -14.14 1.44
#